data_35ff74c32d4e56c7821ab557811da0f1
#
_entry.id   35ff74c32d4e56c7821ab557811da0f1
#
_cell.length_a   1.000
_cell.length_b   1.000
_cell.length_c   1.000
_cell.angle_alpha   90.00
_cell.angle_beta   90.00
_cell.angle_gamma   90.00
#
_symmetry.space_group_name_H-M   'P 1'
#
loop_
_entity.id
_entity.type
_entity.pdbx_description
1 polymer ?
#
loop_
_entity_poly.entity_id
_entity_poly.type
_entity_poly.pdbx_seq_one_letter_code
_entity_poly.pdbx_strand_id
1 'polypeptide(L)'
;MPIKYFEFGTEHETTLLLLHGTLTTWKKSFGKFIKIAKEKYHIIAVALDGFNPDEPQVNAISVKAEAAKIADYLVRHFDGRIDIVLGESLGVMIMTELLLDPRIHVHTAIGDGYTIMEYPYIKSEIPKRIIARTIVGFERFALRHKKLFCHFLGDNVGSMLYTEASTKTLYNLEYSMMPYRYKFEAFNLADTYLWHGEKEPGLKQVMKKIDRHKYHYAHKIFQKRGHGSLLKEPERLLKEIELAHTGYTGIIYSKP
;
A
#
# COMPACT_ATOMS: atom_id res chain seq x y z
N MET A 1 -9.01 19.40 5.16
CA MET A 1 -9.35 18.61 6.35
C MET A 1 -8.26 17.58 6.57
N PRO A 2 -7.99 17.17 7.81
CA PRO A 2 -7.01 16.12 8.07
C PRO A 2 -7.54 14.75 7.63
N ILE A 3 -6.65 13.85 7.18
CA ILE A 3 -6.91 12.41 7.02
C ILE A 3 -7.50 11.87 8.32
N LYS A 4 -8.42 10.92 8.25
CA LYS A 4 -8.95 10.23 9.44
C LYS A 4 -8.13 8.99 9.77
N TYR A 5 -7.91 8.83 11.07
CA TYR A 5 -7.21 7.70 11.67
C TYR A 5 -8.17 6.96 12.57
N PHE A 6 -8.10 5.64 12.55
CA PHE A 6 -8.90 4.76 13.39
C PHE A 6 -7.93 3.88 14.18
N GLU A 7 -7.98 4.00 15.49
CA GLU A 7 -7.10 3.28 16.39
C GLU A 7 -7.85 2.12 17.07
N PHE A 8 -7.16 0.99 17.23
CA PHE A 8 -7.68 -0.21 17.87
C PHE A 8 -6.56 -0.87 18.68
N GLY A 9 -6.91 -1.53 19.80
CA GLY A 9 -5.91 -2.20 20.64
C GLY A 9 -4.92 -1.22 21.25
N THR A 10 -5.38 -0.05 21.66
CA THR A 10 -4.53 1.06 22.15
C THR A 10 -3.80 0.74 23.46
N GLU A 11 -4.16 -0.38 24.12
CA GLU A 11 -3.49 -0.91 25.30
C GLU A 11 -2.16 -1.62 24.99
N HIS A 12 -1.87 -1.89 23.72
CA HIS A 12 -0.63 -2.55 23.31
C HIS A 12 0.46 -1.53 22.95
N GLU A 13 1.71 -1.88 23.28
CA GLU A 13 2.87 -1.03 23.01
C GLU A 13 3.32 -1.10 21.55
N THR A 14 3.23 -2.29 20.92
CA THR A 14 3.67 -2.49 19.54
C THR A 14 2.67 -1.88 18.56
N THR A 15 3.11 -0.89 17.81
CA THR A 15 2.30 -0.14 16.84
C THR A 15 2.29 -0.77 15.46
N LEU A 16 1.12 -0.79 14.81
CA LEU A 16 0.93 -1.31 13.45
C LEU A 16 0.14 -0.31 12.59
N LEU A 17 0.83 0.37 11.67
CA LEU A 17 0.22 1.28 10.71
C LEU A 17 -0.28 0.51 9.48
N LEU A 18 -1.54 0.69 9.10
CA LEU A 18 -2.18 0.04 7.95
C LEU A 18 -2.52 1.05 6.85
N LEU A 19 -1.94 0.86 5.66
CA LEU A 19 -2.11 1.73 4.49
C LEU A 19 -2.74 0.92 3.34
N HIS A 20 -4.00 1.20 3.04
CA HIS A 20 -4.76 0.47 2.02
C HIS A 20 -4.42 0.89 0.58
N GLY A 21 -4.83 0.08 -0.39
CA GLY A 21 -4.62 0.32 -1.81
C GLY A 21 -5.63 1.28 -2.46
N THR A 22 -5.44 1.50 -3.76
CA THR A 22 -6.39 2.25 -4.59
C THR A 22 -7.72 1.51 -4.70
N LEU A 23 -8.81 2.25 -4.89
CA LEU A 23 -10.17 1.71 -5.09
C LEU A 23 -10.69 0.82 -3.96
N THR A 24 -10.12 0.91 -2.79
CA THR A 24 -10.59 0.23 -1.58
C THR A 24 -10.67 1.20 -0.40
N THR A 25 -11.01 0.73 0.78
CA THR A 25 -10.99 1.49 2.02
C THR A 25 -10.27 0.69 3.09
N TRP A 26 -9.76 1.35 4.15
CA TRP A 26 -9.14 0.64 5.27
C TRP A 26 -10.03 -0.48 5.82
N LYS A 27 -11.35 -0.23 5.93
CA LYS A 27 -12.32 -1.19 6.46
C LYS A 27 -12.51 -2.39 5.54
N LYS A 28 -12.51 -2.18 4.23
CA LYS A 28 -12.64 -3.27 3.24
C LYS A 28 -11.36 -4.09 3.13
N SER A 29 -10.18 -3.44 3.14
CA SER A 29 -8.89 -4.13 3.10
C SER A 29 -8.60 -4.85 4.41
N PHE A 30 -8.71 -4.16 5.54
CA PHE A 30 -8.17 -4.64 6.81
C PHE A 30 -9.21 -4.95 7.88
N GLY A 31 -10.51 -4.71 7.65
CA GLY A 31 -11.52 -4.83 8.71
C GLY A 31 -11.65 -6.22 9.34
N LYS A 32 -11.40 -7.30 8.59
CA LYS A 32 -11.34 -8.66 9.16
C LYS A 32 -10.06 -8.89 9.93
N PHE A 33 -8.93 -8.42 9.41
CA PHE A 33 -7.63 -8.53 10.03
C PHE A 33 -7.58 -7.75 11.36
N ILE A 34 -8.08 -6.52 11.39
CA ILE A 34 -8.13 -5.69 12.60
C ILE A 34 -8.84 -6.39 13.75
N LYS A 35 -9.90 -7.16 13.48
CA LYS A 35 -10.66 -7.87 14.54
C LYS A 35 -9.81 -8.84 15.36
N ILE A 36 -8.79 -9.44 14.74
CA ILE A 36 -7.89 -10.38 15.42
C ILE A 36 -6.57 -9.72 15.84
N ALA A 37 -6.04 -8.81 15.02
CA ALA A 37 -4.76 -8.20 15.25
C ALA A 37 -4.76 -7.18 16.40
N LYS A 38 -5.91 -6.56 16.70
CA LYS A 38 -6.08 -5.63 17.83
C LYS A 38 -5.85 -6.26 19.21
N GLU A 39 -5.86 -7.59 19.30
CA GLU A 39 -5.53 -8.34 20.53
C GLU A 39 -4.01 -8.42 20.79
N LYS A 40 -3.18 -7.88 19.86
CA LYS A 40 -1.71 -7.95 19.94
C LYS A 40 -1.02 -6.63 19.61
N TYR A 41 -1.68 -5.74 18.86
CA TYR A 41 -1.08 -4.52 18.32
C TYR A 41 -1.95 -3.31 18.59
N HIS A 42 -1.31 -2.18 18.85
CA HIS A 42 -1.94 -0.87 18.70
C HIS A 42 -2.00 -0.54 17.21
N ILE A 43 -3.15 -0.72 16.61
CA ILE A 43 -3.36 -0.58 15.17
C ILE A 43 -3.80 0.84 14.85
N ILE A 44 -3.14 1.45 13.85
CA ILE A 44 -3.50 2.73 13.27
C ILE A 44 -3.95 2.48 11.82
N ALA A 45 -5.25 2.44 11.56
CA ALA A 45 -5.81 2.29 10.23
C ALA A 45 -6.09 3.66 9.61
N VAL A 46 -5.51 3.92 8.44
CA VAL A 46 -5.62 5.21 7.76
C VAL A 46 -6.77 5.19 6.75
N ALA A 47 -7.68 6.15 6.82
CA ALA A 47 -8.64 6.42 5.76
C ALA A 47 -8.04 7.47 4.82
N LEU A 48 -7.45 7.04 3.71
CA LEU A 48 -6.88 7.93 2.72
C LEU A 48 -7.94 8.84 2.11
N ASP A 49 -7.58 10.07 1.78
CA ASP A 49 -8.48 11.03 1.15
C ASP A 49 -9.05 10.49 -0.15
N GLY A 50 -10.34 10.71 -0.35
CA GLY A 50 -11.09 10.20 -1.51
C GLY A 50 -11.49 8.72 -1.43
N PHE A 51 -11.04 8.01 -0.38
CA PHE A 51 -11.44 6.63 -0.07
C PHE A 51 -12.07 6.49 1.31
N ASN A 52 -12.50 7.60 1.89
CA ASN A 52 -13.23 7.62 3.14
C ASN A 52 -14.74 7.78 2.87
N PRO A 53 -15.58 6.75 3.14
CA PRO A 53 -17.02 6.85 2.92
C PRO A 53 -17.72 7.93 3.75
N ASP A 54 -17.14 8.31 4.90
CA ASP A 54 -17.70 9.34 5.78
C ASP A 54 -17.43 10.76 5.26
N GLU A 55 -16.46 10.90 4.34
CA GLU A 55 -16.04 12.19 3.76
C GLU A 55 -15.80 12.07 2.25
N PRO A 56 -16.82 11.67 1.46
CA PRO A 56 -16.67 11.38 0.04
C PRO A 56 -16.32 12.63 -0.80
N GLN A 57 -16.54 13.84 -0.25
CA GLN A 57 -16.21 15.11 -0.89
C GLN A 57 -14.73 15.48 -0.81
N VAL A 58 -13.96 14.88 0.09
CA VAL A 58 -12.51 15.11 0.21
C VAL A 58 -11.80 14.32 -0.89
N ASN A 59 -10.91 14.97 -1.63
CA ASN A 59 -10.19 14.32 -2.71
C ASN A 59 -8.71 14.17 -2.35
N ALA A 60 -8.12 13.02 -2.66
CA ALA A 60 -6.68 12.85 -2.62
C ALA A 60 -6.00 13.85 -3.56
N ILE A 61 -4.84 14.36 -3.15
CA ILE A 61 -4.05 15.32 -3.92
C ILE A 61 -2.92 14.61 -4.66
N SER A 62 -2.15 13.79 -3.95
CA SER A 62 -1.03 13.01 -4.48
C SER A 62 -0.53 12.03 -3.43
N VAL A 63 0.25 11.03 -3.86
CA VAL A 63 0.92 10.08 -2.95
C VAL A 63 1.74 10.81 -1.88
N LYS A 64 2.54 11.81 -2.30
CA LYS A 64 3.35 12.62 -1.36
C LYS A 64 2.52 13.42 -0.37
N ALA A 65 1.40 13.99 -0.82
CA ALA A 65 0.52 14.75 0.06
C ALA A 65 -0.15 13.86 1.11
N GLU A 66 -0.55 12.64 0.73
CA GLU A 66 -1.09 11.66 1.67
C GLU A 66 -0.02 11.23 2.70
N ALA A 67 1.19 10.90 2.22
CA ALA A 67 2.31 10.55 3.10
C ALA A 67 2.67 11.70 4.08
N ALA A 68 2.72 12.94 3.62
CA ALA A 68 3.02 14.10 4.47
C ALA A 68 2.00 14.28 5.59
N LYS A 69 0.70 14.12 5.31
CA LYS A 69 -0.35 14.20 6.32
C LYS A 69 -0.21 13.09 7.36
N ILE A 70 0.14 11.87 6.91
CA ILE A 70 0.37 10.73 7.80
C ILE A 70 1.61 10.98 8.65
N ALA A 71 2.71 11.45 8.06
CA ALA A 71 3.92 11.80 8.81
C ALA A 71 3.64 12.84 9.89
N ASP A 72 2.88 13.90 9.57
CA ASP A 72 2.50 14.93 10.55
C ASP A 72 1.65 14.38 11.70
N TYR A 73 0.80 13.38 11.42
CA TYR A 73 0.04 12.70 12.48
C TYR A 73 0.96 11.83 13.35
N LEU A 74 1.83 11.03 12.73
CA LEU A 74 2.76 10.16 13.46
C LEU A 74 3.72 10.95 14.35
N VAL A 75 4.24 12.07 13.85
CA VAL A 75 5.10 12.95 14.65
C VAL A 75 4.37 13.50 15.88
N ARG A 76 3.10 13.90 15.73
CA ARG A 76 2.34 14.48 16.83
C ARG A 76 1.86 13.47 17.89
N HIS A 77 1.59 12.24 17.50
CA HIS A 77 0.94 11.25 18.37
C HIS A 77 1.86 10.09 18.75
N PHE A 78 2.94 9.86 18.00
CA PHE A 78 3.86 8.73 18.17
C PHE A 78 5.33 9.14 18.10
N ASP A 79 5.65 10.42 18.26
CA ASP A 79 7.02 10.97 18.14
C ASP A 79 7.73 10.54 16.84
N GLY A 80 6.95 10.31 15.77
CA GLY A 80 7.45 9.82 14.48
C GLY A 80 7.88 8.35 14.46
N ARG A 81 7.57 7.56 15.49
CA ARG A 81 8.01 6.16 15.63
C ARG A 81 6.86 5.20 15.40
N ILE A 82 7.10 4.18 14.58
CA ILE A 82 6.16 3.10 14.29
C ILE A 82 6.93 1.78 14.21
N ASP A 83 6.46 0.76 14.92
CA ASP A 83 7.13 -0.54 14.91
C ASP A 83 6.92 -1.26 13.59
N ILE A 84 5.69 -1.29 13.08
CA ILE A 84 5.36 -2.01 11.84
C ILE A 84 4.50 -1.12 10.94
N VAL A 85 4.85 -1.04 9.66
CA VAL A 85 3.97 -0.50 8.62
C VAL A 85 3.64 -1.58 7.59
N LEU A 86 2.36 -1.76 7.32
CA LEU A 86 1.87 -2.59 6.22
C LEU A 86 1.21 -1.70 5.16
N GLY A 87 1.83 -1.59 4.01
CA GLY A 87 1.27 -0.95 2.82
C GLY A 87 0.76 -1.99 1.82
N GLU A 88 -0.44 -1.78 1.28
CA GLU A 88 -1.01 -2.59 0.21
C GLU A 88 -1.12 -1.73 -1.06
N SER A 89 -0.53 -2.17 -2.18
CA SER A 89 -0.62 -1.50 -3.48
C SER A 89 -0.23 0.01 -3.42
N LEU A 90 -1.18 0.95 -3.56
CA LEU A 90 -0.96 2.39 -3.34
C LEU A 90 -0.32 2.65 -1.96
N GLY A 91 -0.73 1.90 -0.94
CA GLY A 91 -0.18 2.00 0.41
C GLY A 91 1.33 1.77 0.47
N VAL A 92 1.90 0.95 -0.44
CA VAL A 92 3.36 0.75 -0.53
C VAL A 92 4.08 2.01 -1.00
N MET A 93 3.49 2.76 -1.95
CA MET A 93 4.07 4.03 -2.39
C MET A 93 4.05 5.07 -1.28
N ILE A 94 2.95 5.12 -0.51
CA ILE A 94 2.83 6.01 0.66
C ILE A 94 3.86 5.60 1.72
N MET A 95 3.98 4.30 2.02
CA MET A 95 4.99 3.76 2.92
C MET A 95 6.40 4.17 2.51
N THR A 96 6.72 4.08 1.21
CA THR A 96 8.04 4.48 0.68
C THR A 96 8.32 5.96 0.95
N GLU A 97 7.33 6.84 0.76
CA GLU A 97 7.48 8.27 1.09
C GLU A 97 7.63 8.51 2.61
N LEU A 98 6.95 7.72 3.44
CA LEU A 98 7.11 7.79 4.90
C LEU A 98 8.51 7.37 5.34
N LEU A 99 9.06 6.29 4.78
CA LEU A 99 10.43 5.84 5.07
C LEU A 99 11.48 6.90 4.70
N LEU A 100 11.22 7.72 3.68
CA LEU A 100 12.11 8.79 3.24
C LEU A 100 11.92 10.10 4.02
N ASP A 101 10.90 10.23 4.83
CA ASP A 101 10.72 11.41 5.70
C ASP A 101 11.66 11.29 6.92
N PRO A 102 12.62 12.19 7.10
CA PRO A 102 13.62 12.09 8.18
C PRO A 102 13.02 12.20 9.59
N ARG A 103 11.75 12.61 9.70
CA ARG A 103 11.02 12.68 10.97
C ARG A 103 10.42 11.33 11.38
N ILE A 104 10.38 10.36 10.45
CA ILE A 104 9.70 9.07 10.64
C ILE A 104 10.72 7.95 10.77
N HIS A 105 10.51 7.12 11.77
CA HIS A 105 11.31 5.94 12.06
C HIS A 105 10.41 4.71 12.11
N VAL A 106 10.62 3.80 11.17
CA VAL A 106 9.89 2.52 11.08
C VAL A 106 10.87 1.39 11.36
N HIS A 107 10.50 0.45 12.21
CA HIS A 107 11.32 -0.74 12.45
C HIS A 107 11.12 -1.75 11.33
N THR A 108 9.88 -2.17 11.06
CA THR A 108 9.54 -3.18 10.04
C THR A 108 8.60 -2.60 8.99
N ALA A 109 9.00 -2.63 7.72
CA ALA A 109 8.21 -2.15 6.59
C ALA A 109 7.78 -3.31 5.70
N ILE A 110 6.48 -3.50 5.52
CA ILE A 110 5.91 -4.59 4.72
C ILE A 110 5.11 -4.00 3.57
N GLY A 111 5.54 -4.29 2.34
CA GLY A 111 4.85 -3.86 1.11
C GLY A 111 4.21 -5.05 0.41
N ASP A 112 2.87 -5.17 0.44
CA ASP A 112 2.12 -6.21 -0.28
C ASP A 112 1.58 -5.68 -1.62
N GLY A 113 1.87 -6.41 -2.68
CA GLY A 113 1.45 -6.02 -4.02
C GLY A 113 2.18 -4.80 -4.57
N TYR A 114 3.46 -4.70 -4.30
CA TYR A 114 4.32 -3.65 -4.86
C TYR A 114 4.43 -3.82 -6.38
N THR A 115 3.46 -3.30 -7.08
CA THR A 115 3.38 -3.38 -8.54
C THR A 115 4.22 -2.28 -9.16
N ILE A 116 5.35 -2.66 -9.74
CA ILE A 116 6.16 -1.75 -10.53
C ILE A 116 5.51 -1.57 -11.91
N MET A 117 4.59 -0.65 -12.03
CA MET A 117 4.23 -0.13 -13.34
C MET A 117 5.25 0.93 -13.74
N GLU A 118 6.22 0.53 -14.56
CA GLU A 118 7.03 1.54 -15.25
C GLU A 118 6.16 2.22 -16.30
N TYR A 119 5.67 3.37 -15.92
CA TYR A 119 5.34 4.32 -16.96
C TYR A 119 6.63 4.74 -17.65
N PRO A 120 6.69 4.72 -18.99
CA PRO A 120 7.84 5.25 -19.69
C PRO A 120 8.09 6.67 -19.18
N TYR A 121 9.37 7.04 -19.02
CA TYR A 121 9.73 8.38 -18.55
C TYR A 121 9.21 9.44 -19.51
N ILE A 122 8.07 10.00 -19.20
CA ILE A 122 7.41 11.02 -20.00
C ILE A 122 7.76 12.39 -19.40
N LYS A 123 8.59 13.13 -20.10
CA LYS A 123 8.98 14.50 -19.68
C LYS A 123 7.84 15.50 -19.86
N SER A 124 7.03 15.32 -20.90
CA SER A 124 5.96 16.26 -21.27
C SER A 124 4.71 16.07 -20.42
N GLU A 125 4.12 17.16 -19.96
CA GLU A 125 2.90 17.19 -19.16
C GLU A 125 1.66 16.72 -19.93
N ILE A 126 1.59 17.00 -21.23
CA ILE A 126 0.43 16.63 -22.06
C ILE A 126 0.23 15.10 -22.13
N PRO A 127 1.25 14.29 -22.51
CA PRO A 127 1.12 12.84 -22.47
C PRO A 127 0.78 12.28 -21.08
N LYS A 128 1.38 12.80 -20.01
CA LYS A 128 1.05 12.37 -18.64
C LYS A 128 -0.44 12.53 -18.35
N ARG A 129 -1.00 13.70 -18.68
CA ARG A 129 -2.44 13.99 -18.49
C ARG A 129 -3.33 13.07 -19.31
N ILE A 130 -2.93 12.75 -20.54
CA ILE A 130 -3.68 11.84 -21.41
C ILE A 130 -3.67 10.43 -20.79
N ILE A 131 -2.51 9.92 -20.39
CA ILE A 131 -2.35 8.60 -19.80
C ILE A 131 -3.17 8.50 -18.50
N ALA A 132 -3.05 9.49 -17.59
CA ALA A 132 -3.84 9.50 -16.36
C ALA A 132 -5.33 9.42 -16.62
N ARG A 133 -5.85 10.22 -17.59
CA ARG A 133 -7.26 10.19 -17.98
C ARG A 133 -7.67 8.83 -18.55
N THR A 134 -6.80 8.21 -19.36
CA THR A 134 -7.06 6.88 -19.94
C THR A 134 -7.17 5.82 -18.87
N ILE A 135 -6.23 5.81 -17.89
CA ILE A 135 -6.25 4.87 -16.77
C ILE A 135 -7.51 5.06 -15.93
N VAL A 136 -7.83 6.31 -15.57
CA VAL A 136 -9.05 6.64 -14.82
C VAL A 136 -10.32 6.22 -15.59
N GLY A 137 -10.31 6.40 -16.91
CA GLY A 137 -11.40 5.90 -17.78
C GLY A 137 -11.58 4.39 -17.65
N PHE A 138 -10.47 3.65 -17.68
CA PHE A 138 -10.48 2.20 -17.49
C PHE A 138 -10.93 1.80 -16.07
N GLU A 139 -10.42 2.46 -15.03
CA GLU A 139 -10.85 2.21 -13.64
C GLU A 139 -12.35 2.44 -13.46
N ARG A 140 -12.88 3.55 -13.99
CA ARG A 140 -14.32 3.85 -13.95
C ARG A 140 -15.14 2.81 -14.71
N PHE A 141 -14.65 2.35 -15.87
CA PHE A 141 -15.27 1.26 -16.60
C PHE A 141 -15.26 -0.03 -15.78
N ALA A 142 -14.13 -0.38 -15.17
CA ALA A 142 -13.99 -1.55 -14.32
C ALA A 142 -14.93 -1.50 -13.09
N LEU A 143 -15.05 -0.34 -12.45
CA LEU A 143 -15.97 -0.14 -11.31
C LEU A 143 -17.44 -0.31 -11.73
N ARG A 144 -17.82 0.06 -12.96
CA ARG A 144 -19.17 -0.16 -13.51
C ARG A 144 -19.40 -1.63 -13.86
N HIS A 145 -18.36 -2.35 -14.29
CA HIS A 145 -18.41 -3.74 -14.76
C HIS A 145 -17.67 -4.69 -13.82
N LYS A 146 -17.98 -4.63 -12.52
CA LYS A 146 -17.28 -5.38 -11.46
C LYS A 146 -17.08 -6.87 -11.76
N LYS A 147 -18.11 -7.54 -12.30
CA LYS A 147 -18.04 -8.98 -12.63
C LYS A 147 -16.93 -9.28 -13.65
N LEU A 148 -16.79 -8.42 -14.67
CA LEU A 148 -15.75 -8.55 -15.68
C LEU A 148 -14.36 -8.29 -15.07
N PHE A 149 -14.26 -7.29 -14.21
CA PHE A 149 -13.02 -6.94 -13.55
C PHE A 149 -12.54 -8.02 -12.58
N CYS A 150 -13.46 -8.64 -11.83
CA CYS A 150 -13.17 -9.79 -10.96
C CYS A 150 -12.61 -10.98 -11.73
N HIS A 151 -13.08 -11.21 -12.95
CA HIS A 151 -12.58 -12.26 -13.81
C HIS A 151 -11.09 -12.08 -14.17
N PHE A 152 -10.64 -10.84 -14.38
CA PHE A 152 -9.24 -10.52 -14.71
C PHE A 152 -8.30 -10.40 -13.51
N LEU A 153 -8.77 -9.84 -12.38
CA LEU A 153 -7.95 -9.62 -11.19
C LEU A 153 -8.18 -10.64 -10.07
N GLY A 154 -9.10 -11.56 -10.30
CA GLY A 154 -9.56 -12.56 -9.32
C GLY A 154 -10.72 -12.04 -8.46
N ASP A 155 -11.60 -12.97 -8.05
CA ASP A 155 -12.81 -12.69 -7.27
C ASP A 155 -12.54 -11.95 -5.95
N ASN A 156 -11.30 -12.02 -5.50
CA ASN A 156 -10.83 -11.41 -4.28
C ASN A 156 -10.89 -9.87 -4.32
N VAL A 157 -10.49 -9.26 -5.42
CA VAL A 157 -10.43 -7.80 -5.57
C VAL A 157 -11.84 -7.20 -5.64
N GLY A 158 -12.77 -7.88 -6.32
CA GLY A 158 -14.12 -7.35 -6.56
C GLY A 158 -14.93 -7.03 -5.31
N SER A 159 -14.78 -7.83 -4.23
CA SER A 159 -15.51 -7.59 -2.98
C SER A 159 -14.94 -6.42 -2.15
N MET A 160 -13.72 -6.01 -2.45
CA MET A 160 -13.03 -4.93 -1.76
C MET A 160 -13.19 -3.56 -2.45
N LEU A 161 -13.73 -3.53 -3.68
CA LEU A 161 -13.83 -2.30 -4.46
C LEU A 161 -14.71 -1.24 -3.79
N TYR A 162 -14.17 -0.04 -3.66
CA TYR A 162 -14.85 1.18 -3.28
C TYR A 162 -15.24 1.96 -4.55
N THR A 163 -16.53 2.06 -4.82
CA THR A 163 -17.05 2.61 -6.07
C THR A 163 -17.30 4.10 -6.06
N GLU A 164 -17.26 4.73 -4.88
CA GLU A 164 -17.63 6.12 -4.67
C GLU A 164 -16.46 7.08 -4.81
N ALA A 165 -15.21 6.55 -4.99
CA ALA A 165 -14.06 7.39 -5.25
C ALA A 165 -14.31 8.34 -6.42
N SER A 166 -14.04 9.62 -6.24
CA SER A 166 -14.27 10.63 -7.27
C SER A 166 -13.31 10.45 -8.45
N THR A 167 -13.72 10.86 -9.64
CA THR A 167 -12.84 10.91 -10.81
C THR A 167 -11.63 11.82 -10.55
N LYS A 168 -11.80 12.87 -9.74
CA LYS A 168 -10.72 13.80 -9.35
C LYS A 168 -9.68 13.10 -8.47
N THR A 169 -10.10 12.33 -7.47
CA THR A 169 -9.19 11.53 -6.63
C THR A 169 -8.38 10.55 -7.48
N LEU A 170 -9.04 9.75 -8.31
CA LEU A 170 -8.37 8.78 -9.17
C LEU A 170 -7.38 9.48 -10.11
N TYR A 171 -7.79 10.56 -10.76
CA TYR A 171 -6.91 11.33 -11.64
C TYR A 171 -5.67 11.89 -10.91
N ASN A 172 -5.87 12.48 -9.75
CA ASN A 172 -4.77 13.08 -8.98
C ASN A 172 -3.75 12.01 -8.54
N LEU A 173 -4.21 10.84 -8.10
CA LEU A 173 -3.34 9.75 -7.70
C LEU A 173 -2.61 9.17 -8.92
N GLU A 174 -3.32 8.79 -9.99
CA GLU A 174 -2.71 8.25 -11.20
C GLU A 174 -1.68 9.23 -11.79
N TYR A 175 -2.03 10.51 -11.86
CA TYR A 175 -1.11 11.53 -12.31
C TYR A 175 0.14 11.67 -11.43
N SER A 176 -0.01 11.60 -10.11
CA SER A 176 1.09 11.70 -9.15
C SER A 176 1.97 10.44 -9.12
N MET A 177 1.43 9.27 -9.48
CA MET A 177 2.17 8.02 -9.56
C MET A 177 3.06 7.93 -10.82
N MET A 178 2.69 8.59 -11.92
CA MET A 178 3.44 8.49 -13.19
C MET A 178 4.91 8.92 -13.12
N PRO A 179 5.27 10.03 -12.46
CA PRO A 179 6.67 10.39 -12.28
C PRO A 179 7.33 9.62 -11.14
N TYR A 180 6.59 8.72 -10.49
CA TYR A 180 7.08 8.00 -9.34
C TYR A 180 8.17 7.04 -9.77
N ARG A 181 9.41 7.42 -9.54
CA ARG A 181 10.55 6.51 -9.68
C ARG A 181 10.70 5.77 -8.38
N TYR A 182 10.91 4.45 -8.49
CA TYR A 182 11.16 3.63 -7.31
C TYR A 182 12.34 4.20 -6.54
N LYS A 183 12.04 4.59 -5.33
CA LYS A 183 13.02 5.10 -4.38
C LYS A 183 13.47 3.91 -3.53
N PHE A 184 14.18 2.97 -4.16
CA PHE A 184 14.64 1.76 -3.51
C PHE A 184 15.55 2.03 -2.30
N GLU A 185 16.20 3.21 -2.26
CA GLU A 185 16.95 3.68 -1.10
C GLU A 185 16.12 3.70 0.18
N ALA A 186 14.82 3.88 0.09
CA ALA A 186 13.91 3.83 1.23
C ALA A 186 13.95 2.48 1.94
N PHE A 187 14.18 1.39 1.20
CA PHE A 187 14.18 0.04 1.77
C PHE A 187 15.39 -0.25 2.66
N ASN A 188 16.42 0.60 2.64
CA ASN A 188 17.54 0.51 3.57
C ASN A 188 17.26 1.18 4.92
N LEU A 189 16.13 1.86 5.07
CA LEU A 189 15.80 2.66 6.25
C LEU A 189 14.92 1.90 7.27
N ALA A 190 14.56 0.66 6.95
CA ALA A 190 13.79 -0.24 7.82
C ALA A 190 14.09 -1.70 7.44
N ASP A 191 13.70 -2.64 8.30
CA ASP A 191 13.65 -4.06 7.92
C ASP A 191 12.50 -4.25 6.93
N THR A 192 12.85 -4.24 5.63
CA THR A 192 11.84 -4.18 4.56
C THR A 192 11.54 -5.55 3.97
N TYR A 193 10.25 -5.84 3.85
CA TYR A 193 9.68 -7.06 3.27
C TYR A 193 8.76 -6.70 2.11
N LEU A 194 9.04 -7.25 0.92
CA LEU A 194 8.20 -7.08 -0.26
C LEU A 194 7.46 -8.39 -0.55
N TRP A 195 6.14 -8.34 -0.49
CA TRP A 195 5.25 -9.48 -0.68
C TRP A 195 4.52 -9.40 -2.01
N HIS A 196 4.41 -10.55 -2.68
CA HIS A 196 3.70 -10.64 -3.94
C HIS A 196 2.96 -11.97 -4.07
N GLY A 197 1.83 -11.95 -4.76
CA GLY A 197 1.21 -13.16 -5.26
C GLY A 197 1.91 -13.67 -6.53
N GLU A 198 2.07 -14.98 -6.68
CA GLU A 198 2.67 -15.62 -7.88
C GLU A 198 1.96 -15.22 -9.19
N LYS A 199 0.64 -15.01 -9.12
CA LYS A 199 -0.21 -14.66 -10.27
C LYS A 199 -0.35 -13.15 -10.47
N GLU A 200 0.42 -12.35 -9.73
CA GLU A 200 0.32 -10.90 -9.81
C GLU A 200 0.86 -10.39 -11.15
N PRO A 201 0.09 -9.56 -11.86
CA PRO A 201 0.56 -8.96 -13.10
C PRO A 201 1.83 -8.14 -12.87
N GLY A 202 2.82 -8.29 -13.73
CA GLY A 202 4.08 -7.52 -13.63
C GLY A 202 5.12 -8.09 -12.67
N LEU A 203 4.85 -9.18 -11.94
CA LEU A 203 5.79 -9.78 -10.99
C LEU A 203 7.19 -10.04 -11.62
N LYS A 204 7.25 -10.57 -12.83
CA LYS A 204 8.53 -10.84 -13.53
C LYS A 204 9.33 -9.56 -13.78
N GLN A 205 8.67 -8.46 -14.11
CA GLN A 205 9.29 -7.15 -14.30
C GLN A 205 9.80 -6.58 -12.97
N VAL A 206 9.00 -6.71 -11.91
CA VAL A 206 9.38 -6.36 -10.55
C VAL A 206 10.66 -7.08 -10.15
N MET A 207 10.66 -8.41 -10.28
CA MET A 207 11.82 -9.25 -9.92
C MET A 207 13.09 -8.83 -10.66
N LYS A 208 13.00 -8.59 -11.99
CA LYS A 208 14.15 -8.14 -12.77
C LYS A 208 14.72 -6.80 -12.31
N LYS A 209 13.91 -5.92 -11.77
CA LYS A 209 14.34 -4.60 -11.29
C LYS A 209 14.92 -4.67 -9.90
N ILE A 210 14.25 -5.39 -9.03
CA ILE A 210 14.72 -5.64 -7.67
C ILE A 210 16.11 -6.27 -7.69
N ASP A 211 16.35 -7.27 -8.55
CA ASP A 211 17.66 -7.94 -8.68
C ASP A 211 18.78 -7.02 -9.20
N ARG A 212 18.43 -5.91 -9.86
CA ARG A 212 19.41 -4.93 -10.36
C ARG A 212 19.86 -3.91 -9.33
N HIS A 213 19.08 -3.75 -8.28
CA HIS A 213 19.34 -2.76 -7.22
C HIS A 213 19.73 -3.51 -5.94
N LYS A 214 20.96 -3.35 -5.50
CA LYS A 214 21.54 -4.00 -4.31
C LYS A 214 21.02 -3.38 -3.00
N TYR A 215 19.70 -3.41 -2.79
CA TYR A 215 19.12 -2.88 -1.56
C TYR A 215 18.78 -3.99 -0.56
N HIS A 216 18.77 -3.64 0.72
CA HIS A 216 18.41 -4.57 1.80
C HIS A 216 16.89 -4.70 1.91
N TYR A 217 16.35 -5.78 1.37
CA TYR A 217 14.97 -6.16 1.58
C TYR A 217 14.84 -7.67 1.46
N ALA A 218 13.84 -8.22 2.13
CA ALA A 218 13.42 -9.59 1.96
C ALA A 218 12.24 -9.66 0.98
N HIS A 219 12.23 -10.65 0.08
CA HIS A 219 11.16 -10.83 -0.87
C HIS A 219 10.44 -12.16 -0.66
N LYS A 220 9.10 -12.14 -0.62
CA LYS A 220 8.27 -13.33 -0.45
C LYS A 220 7.20 -13.43 -1.54
N ILE A 221 7.14 -14.58 -2.20
CA ILE A 221 6.11 -14.90 -3.19
C ILE A 221 5.14 -15.90 -2.60
N PHE A 222 3.85 -15.55 -2.58
CA PHE A 222 2.78 -16.42 -2.13
C PHE A 222 2.23 -17.23 -3.32
N GLN A 223 2.45 -18.54 -3.26
CA GLN A 223 2.06 -19.46 -4.33
C GLN A 223 0.55 -19.46 -4.58
N LYS A 224 0.17 -19.54 -5.87
CA LYS A 224 -1.24 -19.56 -6.34
C LYS A 224 -2.08 -18.34 -5.96
N ARG A 225 -1.47 -17.25 -5.49
CA ARG A 225 -2.13 -16.00 -5.08
C ARG A 225 -1.99 -14.91 -6.14
N GLY A 226 -2.94 -14.00 -6.15
CA GLY A 226 -2.92 -12.75 -6.94
C GLY A 226 -2.62 -11.54 -6.05
N HIS A 227 -2.93 -10.36 -6.55
CA HIS A 227 -2.72 -9.07 -5.88
C HIS A 227 -3.55 -8.95 -4.58
N GLY A 228 -2.93 -8.50 -3.48
CA GLY A 228 -3.60 -8.30 -2.19
C GLY A 228 -4.24 -9.56 -1.60
N SER A 229 -3.73 -10.74 -1.92
CA SER A 229 -4.37 -12.03 -1.60
C SER A 229 -4.42 -12.35 -0.12
N LEU A 230 -3.46 -11.90 0.69
CA LEU A 230 -3.41 -12.16 2.13
C LEU A 230 -4.47 -11.38 2.91
N LEU A 231 -5.01 -10.30 2.37
CA LEU A 231 -6.05 -9.50 3.02
C LEU A 231 -7.34 -10.29 3.34
N LYS A 232 -7.55 -11.43 2.68
CA LYS A 232 -8.68 -12.33 2.94
C LYS A 232 -8.37 -13.50 3.88
N GLU A 233 -7.12 -13.64 4.29
CA GLU A 233 -6.65 -14.68 5.20
C GLU A 233 -6.07 -14.02 6.46
N PRO A 234 -6.92 -13.42 7.32
CA PRO A 234 -6.46 -12.56 8.42
C PRO A 234 -5.51 -13.27 9.39
N GLU A 235 -5.73 -14.54 9.69
CA GLU A 235 -4.88 -15.35 10.57
C GLU A 235 -3.50 -15.58 9.95
N ARG A 236 -3.47 -15.83 8.64
CA ARG A 236 -2.22 -15.98 7.91
C ARG A 236 -1.49 -14.65 7.79
N LEU A 237 -2.20 -13.56 7.48
CA LEU A 237 -1.63 -12.22 7.44
C LEU A 237 -0.98 -11.85 8.77
N LEU A 238 -1.67 -12.13 9.89
CA LEU A 238 -1.14 -11.91 11.23
C LEU A 238 0.17 -12.69 11.45
N LYS A 239 0.17 -13.98 11.15
CA LYS A 239 1.36 -14.83 11.27
C LYS A 239 2.53 -14.32 10.41
N GLU A 240 2.27 -13.88 9.18
CA GLU A 240 3.32 -13.38 8.29
C GLU A 240 3.90 -12.05 8.78
N ILE A 241 3.07 -11.17 9.35
CA ILE A 241 3.53 -9.93 9.99
C ILE A 241 4.40 -10.24 11.21
N GLU A 242 3.98 -11.17 12.07
CA GLU A 242 4.77 -11.61 13.24
C GLU A 242 6.15 -12.14 12.82
N LEU A 243 6.18 -13.00 11.79
CA LEU A 243 7.42 -13.55 11.26
C LEU A 243 8.34 -12.46 10.69
N ALA A 244 7.78 -11.48 9.98
CA ALA A 244 8.54 -10.35 9.45
C ALA A 244 9.11 -9.50 10.59
N HIS A 245 8.29 -9.17 11.59
CA HIS A 245 8.71 -8.30 12.70
C HIS A 245 9.75 -8.94 13.62
N THR A 246 9.68 -10.27 13.81
CA THR A 246 10.67 -11.00 14.63
C THR A 246 11.94 -11.40 13.86
N GLY A 247 12.04 -11.09 12.58
CA GLY A 247 13.18 -11.46 11.72
C GLY A 247 13.22 -12.95 11.36
N TYR A 248 12.24 -13.76 11.78
CA TYR A 248 12.20 -15.21 11.53
C TYR A 248 11.43 -15.53 10.24
N THR A 249 12.01 -15.18 9.11
CA THR A 249 11.25 -15.23 7.85
C THR A 249 11.53 -16.44 6.96
N GLY A 250 12.55 -17.25 7.21
CA GLY A 250 12.93 -18.33 6.29
C GLY A 250 13.16 -17.84 4.83
N ILE A 251 13.37 -16.54 4.64
CA ILE A 251 13.39 -15.84 3.36
C ILE A 251 14.83 -15.78 2.86
N ILE A 252 14.98 -16.03 1.58
CA ILE A 252 16.24 -15.87 0.87
C ILE A 252 16.51 -14.38 0.73
N TYR A 253 17.45 -13.86 1.53
CA TYR A 253 18.04 -12.55 1.25
C TYR A 253 18.74 -12.64 -0.10
N SER A 254 18.42 -11.75 -1.02
CA SER A 254 19.33 -11.52 -2.13
C SER A 254 20.62 -10.95 -1.54
N LYS A 255 21.64 -11.81 -1.38
CA LYS A 255 22.97 -11.34 -0.96
C LYS A 255 23.50 -10.37 -2.01
N PRO A 256 24.24 -9.33 -1.56
CA PRO A 256 24.89 -8.39 -2.46
C PRO A 256 25.83 -9.06 -3.46
#